data_3abd1086e9ab062f0ad899b26824190a
#
_entry.id   3abd1086e9ab062f0ad899b26824190a
#
_cell.length_a   1.000
_cell.length_b   1.000
_cell.length_c   1.000
_cell.angle_alpha   90.00
_cell.angle_beta   90.00
_cell.angle_gamma   90.00
#
_symmetry.space_group_name_H-M   'P 1'
#
loop_
_entity.id
_entity.type
_entity.pdbx_description
1 polymer ?
#
loop_
_entity_poly.entity_id
_entity_poly.type
_entity_poly.pdbx_seq_one_letter_code
_entity_poly.pdbx_strand_id
1 'polypeptide(L)'
;MDYIKLACLKCGQGNRVPKDKVYQGPKCASCGAGLMPSKVSELSPKIFKKAKNLHDALLVVDFWAPWCGPCKMMTPEFEKAASKLSGKARLAKLNTEQYQTVATKLGIRGIPTLIGYRDGKEVFRKSGAMPAQQIEMLVKTHAK
;
A
#
# COMPACT_ATOMS: atom_id res chain seq x y z
N MET A 1 16.83 -18.31 -10.75
CA MET A 1 15.74 -18.48 -9.80
C MET A 1 15.07 -17.14 -9.55
N ASP A 2 13.75 -17.14 -9.63
CA ASP A 2 13.03 -15.88 -9.60
C ASP A 2 12.52 -15.54 -8.22
N TYR A 3 13.02 -14.43 -7.70
CA TYR A 3 12.58 -13.86 -6.42
C TYR A 3 12.04 -12.47 -6.63
N ILE A 4 11.15 -12.08 -5.74
CA ILE A 4 10.82 -10.67 -5.57
C ILE A 4 11.27 -10.24 -4.18
N LYS A 5 11.51 -8.95 -4.03
CA LYS A 5 11.85 -8.38 -2.73
C LYS A 5 10.65 -7.61 -2.21
N LEU A 6 10.30 -7.86 -0.96
CA LEU A 6 9.19 -7.17 -0.30
C LEU A 6 9.64 -6.68 1.06
N ALA A 7 9.49 -5.39 1.31
CA ALA A 7 9.67 -4.87 2.65
C ALA A 7 8.44 -5.24 3.48
N CYS A 8 8.66 -5.70 4.70
CA CYS A 8 7.57 -5.94 5.62
C CYS A 8 6.89 -4.61 5.95
N LEU A 9 5.58 -4.53 5.78
CA LEU A 9 4.84 -3.30 6.05
C LEU A 9 4.70 -3.02 7.55
N LYS A 10 5.04 -3.98 8.39
CA LYS A 10 5.01 -3.82 9.84
C LYS A 10 6.35 -3.40 10.41
N CYS A 11 7.45 -4.09 10.08
CA CYS A 11 8.77 -3.81 10.67
C CYS A 11 9.78 -3.20 9.70
N GLY A 12 9.49 -3.21 8.40
CA GLY A 12 10.36 -2.63 7.39
C GLY A 12 11.47 -3.53 6.88
N GLN A 13 11.59 -4.74 7.42
CA GLN A 13 12.63 -5.68 6.99
C GLN A 13 12.42 -6.08 5.54
N GLY A 14 13.48 -6.01 4.74
CA GLY A 14 13.45 -6.54 3.37
C GLY A 14 13.44 -8.05 3.38
N ASN A 15 12.59 -8.64 2.56
CA ASN A 15 12.44 -10.08 2.44
C ASN A 15 12.55 -10.49 0.99
N ARG A 16 13.18 -11.62 0.74
CA ARG A 16 13.27 -12.23 -0.57
C ARG A 16 12.25 -13.35 -0.64
N VAL A 17 11.31 -13.26 -1.57
CA VAL A 17 10.21 -14.23 -1.70
C VAL A 17 10.27 -14.86 -3.08
N PRO A 18 10.31 -16.20 -3.18
CA PRO A 18 10.21 -16.86 -4.48
C PRO A 18 8.90 -16.47 -5.17
N LYS A 19 8.94 -16.18 -6.45
CA LYS A 19 7.75 -15.76 -7.20
C LYS A 19 6.59 -16.73 -7.08
N ASP A 20 6.87 -18.01 -7.10
CA ASP A 20 5.84 -19.04 -6.99
C ASP A 20 5.21 -19.14 -5.60
N LYS A 21 5.77 -18.47 -4.60
CA LYS A 21 5.26 -18.49 -3.23
C LYS A 21 4.62 -17.19 -2.78
N VAL A 22 4.55 -16.19 -3.64
CA VAL A 22 3.97 -14.89 -3.29
C VAL A 22 2.53 -15.00 -2.84
N TYR A 23 1.77 -15.92 -3.42
CA TYR A 23 0.36 -16.11 -3.10
C TYR A 23 0.11 -17.17 -2.05
N GLN A 24 1.15 -17.69 -1.42
CA GLN A 24 1.05 -18.76 -0.42
C GLN A 24 1.28 -18.27 1.00
N GLY A 25 0.94 -17.00 1.26
CA GLY A 25 1.04 -16.42 2.59
C GLY A 25 2.46 -16.27 3.11
N PRO A 26 3.39 -15.68 2.34
CA PRO A 26 4.76 -15.49 2.81
C PRO A 26 4.80 -14.60 4.04
N LYS A 27 5.71 -14.90 4.95
CA LYS A 27 5.86 -14.18 6.22
C LYS A 27 7.23 -13.54 6.34
N CYS A 28 7.27 -12.42 7.07
CA CYS A 28 8.53 -11.74 7.34
C CYS A 28 9.45 -12.59 8.21
N ALA A 29 10.69 -12.75 7.78
CA ALA A 29 11.68 -13.52 8.51
C ALA A 29 12.02 -12.92 9.88
N SER A 30 11.84 -11.61 10.04
CA SER A 30 12.17 -10.92 11.30
C SER A 30 11.03 -10.91 12.30
N CYS A 31 9.81 -10.55 11.86
CA CYS A 31 8.70 -10.34 12.80
C CYS A 31 7.53 -11.32 12.61
N GLY A 32 7.54 -12.12 11.56
CA GLY A 32 6.49 -13.11 11.31
C GLY A 32 5.20 -12.55 10.71
N ALA A 33 5.13 -11.24 10.46
CA ALA A 33 3.94 -10.65 9.85
C ALA A 33 3.80 -11.10 8.40
N GLY A 34 2.55 -11.18 7.91
CA GLY A 34 2.32 -11.51 6.50
C GLY A 34 2.89 -10.43 5.58
N LEU A 35 3.54 -10.85 4.51
CA LEU A 35 4.13 -9.94 3.54
C LEU A 35 3.13 -9.49 2.47
N MET A 36 2.06 -10.27 2.28
CA MET A 36 0.95 -9.90 1.40
C MET A 36 -0.34 -9.88 2.22
N PRO A 37 -0.48 -8.94 3.14
CA PRO A 37 -1.61 -8.95 4.06
C PRO A 37 -2.94 -8.66 3.37
N SER A 38 -4.02 -9.19 3.95
CA SER A 38 -5.38 -8.91 3.49
C SER A 38 -5.99 -7.67 4.15
N LYS A 39 -5.23 -7.03 5.01
CA LYS A 39 -5.66 -5.84 5.76
C LYS A 39 -4.82 -4.64 5.39
N VAL A 40 -5.37 -3.45 5.61
CA VAL A 40 -4.64 -2.20 5.38
C VAL A 40 -3.59 -2.03 6.48
N SER A 41 -2.36 -1.76 6.08
CA SER A 41 -1.24 -1.53 7.01
C SER A 41 -1.00 -0.03 7.17
N GLU A 42 -0.74 0.44 8.39
CA GLU A 42 -0.33 1.82 8.62
C GLU A 42 1.17 1.94 8.48
N LEU A 43 1.62 2.92 7.69
CA LEU A 43 3.03 3.10 7.40
C LEU A 43 3.61 4.32 8.10
N SER A 44 4.85 4.16 8.60
CA SER A 44 5.69 5.29 8.93
C SER A 44 6.44 5.74 7.67
N PRO A 45 7.02 6.96 7.66
CA PRO A 45 7.81 7.39 6.49
C PRO A 45 8.95 6.46 6.17
N LYS A 46 9.60 5.90 7.18
CA LYS A 46 10.72 4.98 7.01
C LYS A 46 10.28 3.70 6.29
N ILE A 47 9.19 3.10 6.74
CA ILE A 47 8.66 1.87 6.14
C ILE A 47 8.11 2.17 4.75
N PHE A 48 7.42 3.29 4.58
CA PHE A 48 6.92 3.72 3.28
C PHE A 48 8.05 3.81 2.25
N LYS A 49 9.15 4.47 2.62
CA LYS A 49 10.29 4.61 1.73
C LYS A 49 10.87 3.26 1.31
N LYS A 50 11.02 2.35 2.26
CA LYS A 50 11.50 0.99 1.97
C LYS A 50 10.54 0.22 1.09
N ALA A 51 9.24 0.27 1.41
CA ALA A 51 8.23 -0.50 0.70
C ALA A 51 8.06 -0.05 -0.75
N LYS A 52 8.06 1.27 -1.00
CA LYS A 52 7.87 1.75 -2.37
C LYS A 52 9.07 1.45 -3.27
N ASN A 53 10.26 1.29 -2.70
CA ASN A 53 11.48 1.04 -3.46
C ASN A 53 11.74 -0.44 -3.74
N LEU A 54 11.04 -1.33 -3.05
CA LEU A 54 11.12 -2.77 -3.31
C LEU A 54 9.98 -3.16 -4.24
N HIS A 55 10.25 -4.06 -5.15
CA HIS A 55 9.47 -4.13 -6.37
C HIS A 55 8.68 -5.40 -6.59
N ASP A 56 7.96 -5.42 -7.67
CA ASP A 56 7.12 -6.42 -8.30
C ASP A 56 5.71 -6.54 -7.73
N ALA A 57 5.52 -6.28 -6.45
CA ALA A 57 4.16 -6.23 -5.91
C ALA A 57 3.70 -4.77 -5.90
N LEU A 58 2.50 -4.55 -6.40
CA LEU A 58 1.91 -3.22 -6.37
C LEU A 58 1.62 -2.82 -4.93
N LEU A 59 2.10 -1.65 -4.53
CA LEU A 59 1.80 -1.03 -3.24
C LEU A 59 0.88 0.15 -3.47
N VAL A 60 -0.30 0.14 -2.87
CA VAL A 60 -1.27 1.24 -2.96
C VAL A 60 -1.36 1.90 -1.59
N VAL A 61 -1.05 3.18 -1.54
CA VAL A 61 -1.05 3.93 -0.28
C VAL A 61 -2.15 4.98 -0.30
N ASP A 62 -2.98 4.96 0.73
CA ASP A 62 -4.00 5.97 1.01
C ASP A 62 -3.38 7.03 1.92
N PHE A 63 -3.19 8.23 1.38
CA PHE A 63 -2.72 9.39 2.15
C PHE A 63 -3.93 10.08 2.73
N TRP A 64 -4.06 10.07 4.06
CA TRP A 64 -5.26 10.45 4.78
C TRP A 64 -4.95 11.28 6.01
N ALA A 65 -5.97 11.80 6.66
CA ALA A 65 -5.83 12.45 7.97
C ALA A 65 -7.07 12.15 8.83
N PRO A 66 -6.91 12.05 10.16
CA PRO A 66 -8.03 11.68 11.05
C PRO A 66 -9.20 12.66 11.05
N TRP A 67 -8.93 13.95 10.74
CA TRP A 67 -9.98 14.98 10.72
C TRP A 67 -10.73 15.07 9.40
N CYS A 68 -10.31 14.33 8.39
CA CYS A 68 -10.82 14.43 7.02
C CYS A 68 -12.08 13.58 6.87
N GLY A 69 -13.22 14.21 6.61
CA GLY A 69 -14.49 13.51 6.41
C GLY A 69 -14.49 12.50 5.28
N PRO A 70 -14.10 12.92 4.04
CA PRO A 70 -14.01 11.97 2.92
C PRO A 70 -13.04 10.82 3.18
N CYS A 71 -11.96 11.05 3.93
CA CYS A 71 -11.03 9.98 4.30
C CYS A 71 -11.72 8.93 5.16
N LYS A 72 -12.53 9.39 6.14
CA LYS A 72 -13.28 8.48 7.01
C LYS A 72 -14.31 7.67 6.24
N MET A 73 -14.93 8.26 5.25
CA MET A 73 -15.89 7.56 4.39
C MET A 73 -15.20 6.48 3.57
N MET A 74 -13.97 6.73 3.13
CA MET A 74 -13.22 5.77 2.33
C MET A 74 -12.60 4.64 3.15
N THR A 75 -12.39 4.82 4.45
CA THR A 75 -11.75 3.81 5.30
C THR A 75 -12.37 2.42 5.15
N PRO A 76 -13.69 2.24 5.34
CA PRO A 76 -14.28 0.90 5.18
C PRO A 76 -14.21 0.38 3.74
N GLU A 77 -14.28 1.29 2.76
CA GLU A 77 -14.19 0.91 1.35
C GLU A 77 -12.78 0.42 0.99
N PHE A 78 -11.78 1.10 1.51
CA PHE A 78 -10.38 0.72 1.28
C PHE A 78 -10.07 -0.63 1.96
N GLU A 79 -10.61 -0.87 3.14
CA GLU A 79 -10.44 -2.14 3.85
C GLU A 79 -11.13 -3.30 3.12
N LYS A 80 -12.31 -3.07 2.57
CA LYS A 80 -13.00 -4.07 1.74
C LYS A 80 -12.18 -4.41 0.50
N ALA A 81 -11.62 -3.40 -0.15
CA ALA A 81 -10.77 -3.60 -1.32
C ALA A 81 -9.51 -4.39 -0.95
N ALA A 82 -8.90 -4.08 0.20
CA ALA A 82 -7.71 -4.79 0.66
C ALA A 82 -7.97 -6.29 0.82
N SER A 83 -9.11 -6.63 1.41
CA SER A 83 -9.50 -8.02 1.59
C SER A 83 -9.64 -8.74 0.25
N LYS A 84 -10.31 -8.10 -0.72
CA LYS A 84 -10.53 -8.71 -2.04
C LYS A 84 -9.28 -8.76 -2.91
N LEU A 85 -8.34 -7.85 -2.68
CA LEU A 85 -7.11 -7.76 -3.46
C LEU A 85 -5.95 -8.51 -2.81
N SER A 86 -6.20 -9.24 -1.73
CA SER A 86 -5.18 -10.02 -1.05
C SER A 86 -4.44 -10.93 -2.04
N GLY A 87 -3.12 -10.90 -1.99
CA GLY A 87 -2.28 -11.65 -2.92
C GLY A 87 -2.00 -10.94 -4.24
N LYS A 88 -2.77 -9.90 -4.59
CA LYS A 88 -2.58 -9.17 -5.85
C LYS A 88 -1.89 -7.83 -5.64
N ALA A 89 -2.15 -7.18 -4.52
CA ALA A 89 -1.58 -5.89 -4.19
C ALA A 89 -1.51 -5.75 -2.68
N ARG A 90 -0.64 -4.86 -2.21
CA ARG A 90 -0.55 -4.53 -0.80
C ARG A 90 -1.14 -3.14 -0.61
N LEU A 91 -2.18 -3.04 0.23
CA LEU A 91 -2.85 -1.78 0.52
C LEU A 91 -2.42 -1.27 1.89
N ALA A 92 -2.06 0.00 1.93
CA ALA A 92 -1.54 0.63 3.14
C ALA A 92 -2.05 2.06 3.22
N LYS A 93 -1.86 2.68 4.38
CA LYS A 93 -2.23 4.08 4.58
C LYS A 93 -1.13 4.82 5.33
N LEU A 94 -1.04 6.12 5.09
CA LEU A 94 -0.07 6.98 5.74
C LEU A 94 -0.78 8.25 6.21
N ASN A 95 -0.66 8.53 7.50
CA ASN A 95 -1.29 9.68 8.13
C ASN A 95 -0.51 10.96 7.81
N THR A 96 -1.08 11.81 6.96
CA THR A 96 -0.41 13.04 6.50
C THR A 96 -0.38 14.13 7.57
N GLU A 97 -1.24 14.06 8.57
CA GLU A 97 -1.18 15.00 9.70
C GLU A 97 0.03 14.71 10.57
N GLN A 98 0.26 13.43 10.86
CA GLN A 98 1.42 13.00 11.64
C GLN A 98 2.72 13.16 10.85
N TYR A 99 2.70 12.95 9.55
CA TYR A 99 3.89 12.95 8.69
C TYR A 99 3.74 13.94 7.54
N GLN A 100 3.63 15.22 7.87
CA GLN A 100 3.37 16.29 6.90
C GLN A 100 4.44 16.41 5.82
N THR A 101 5.69 16.15 6.18
CA THR A 101 6.82 16.23 5.24
C THR A 101 6.65 15.28 4.05
N VAL A 102 6.12 14.08 4.28
CA VAL A 102 5.90 13.11 3.21
C VAL A 102 4.90 13.66 2.19
N ALA A 103 3.78 14.18 2.67
CA ALA A 103 2.73 14.73 1.79
C ALA A 103 3.27 15.90 0.98
N THR A 104 4.05 16.79 1.61
CA THR A 104 4.64 17.94 0.94
C THR A 104 5.60 17.51 -0.16
N LYS A 105 6.47 16.56 0.11
CA LYS A 105 7.43 16.05 -0.88
C LYS A 105 6.75 15.39 -2.07
N LEU A 106 5.62 14.73 -1.82
CA LEU A 106 4.87 14.06 -2.89
C LEU A 106 3.93 15.01 -3.64
N GLY A 107 3.83 16.25 -3.21
CA GLY A 107 2.96 17.23 -3.86
C GLY A 107 1.49 16.92 -3.66
N ILE A 108 1.12 16.27 -2.55
CA ILE A 108 -0.27 15.95 -2.26
C ILE A 108 -0.97 17.21 -1.79
N ARG A 109 -2.01 17.63 -2.52
CA ARG A 109 -2.77 18.84 -2.22
C ARG A 109 -4.14 18.57 -1.63
N GLY A 110 -4.69 17.41 -1.89
CA GLY A 110 -6.00 17.02 -1.37
C GLY A 110 -5.95 15.61 -0.82
N ILE A 111 -6.78 15.33 0.15
CA ILE A 111 -6.90 14.00 0.73
C ILE A 111 -8.37 13.58 0.77
N PRO A 112 -8.68 12.28 0.66
CA PRO A 112 -7.70 11.20 0.47
C PRO A 112 -7.09 11.21 -0.92
N THR A 113 -5.84 10.76 -1.02
CA THR A 113 -5.19 10.54 -2.30
C THR A 113 -4.60 9.13 -2.30
N LEU A 114 -4.93 8.35 -3.32
CA LEU A 114 -4.34 7.03 -3.52
C LEU A 114 -3.19 7.14 -4.50
N ILE A 115 -2.04 6.59 -4.13
CA ILE A 115 -0.90 6.49 -5.04
C ILE A 115 -0.47 5.03 -5.09
N GLY A 116 -0.33 4.51 -6.31
CA GLY A 116 0.19 3.16 -6.53
C GLY A 116 1.66 3.21 -6.91
N TYR A 117 2.45 2.31 -6.32
CA TYR A 117 3.89 2.22 -6.56
C TYR A 117 4.27 0.81 -7.00
N ARG A 118 5.16 0.74 -7.99
CA ARG A 118 5.82 -0.50 -8.40
C ARG A 118 7.24 -0.17 -8.83
N ASP A 119 8.21 -0.94 -8.34
CA ASP A 119 9.62 -0.76 -8.70
C ASP A 119 10.13 0.66 -8.41
N GLY A 120 9.70 1.24 -7.30
CA GLY A 120 10.11 2.58 -6.91
C GLY A 120 9.43 3.70 -7.68
N LYS A 121 8.51 3.36 -8.58
CA LYS A 121 7.85 4.33 -9.45
C LYS A 121 6.39 4.46 -9.12
N GLU A 122 5.89 5.70 -9.18
CA GLU A 122 4.48 5.98 -9.09
C GLU A 122 3.81 5.54 -10.39
N VAL A 123 2.84 4.61 -10.31
CA VAL A 123 2.15 4.11 -11.49
C VAL A 123 0.76 4.67 -11.65
N PHE A 124 0.14 5.16 -10.57
CA PHE A 124 -1.10 5.94 -10.67
C PHE A 124 -1.24 6.84 -9.45
N ARG A 125 -2.10 7.86 -9.60
CA ARG A 125 -2.45 8.78 -8.52
C ARG A 125 -3.90 9.20 -8.71
N LYS A 126 -4.70 9.07 -7.67
CA LYS A 126 -6.13 9.41 -7.73
C LYS A 126 -6.54 10.10 -6.43
N SER A 127 -7.11 11.28 -6.54
CA SER A 127 -7.60 12.04 -5.37
C SER A 127 -9.11 11.88 -5.23
N GLY A 128 -9.58 11.94 -3.98
CA GLY A 128 -10.99 11.85 -3.66
C GLY A 128 -11.43 10.48 -3.19
N ALA A 129 -12.48 10.45 -2.37
CA ALA A 129 -13.03 9.21 -1.87
C ALA A 129 -13.71 8.42 -2.99
N MET A 130 -13.61 7.11 -2.92
CA MET A 130 -14.22 6.23 -3.91
C MET A 130 -14.68 4.93 -3.26
N PRO A 131 -15.70 4.26 -3.83
CA PRO A 131 -16.18 2.98 -3.29
C PRO A 131 -15.20 1.85 -3.57
N ALA A 132 -15.34 0.76 -2.82
CA ALA A 132 -14.45 -0.40 -2.92
C ALA A 132 -14.33 -0.93 -4.35
N GLN A 133 -15.43 -1.01 -5.10
CA GLN A 133 -15.41 -1.49 -6.48
C GLN A 133 -14.50 -0.66 -7.38
N GLN A 134 -14.54 0.64 -7.20
CA GLN A 134 -13.71 1.55 -7.99
C GLN A 134 -12.24 1.42 -7.61
N ILE A 135 -11.95 1.24 -6.32
CA ILE A 135 -10.59 0.99 -5.85
C ILE A 135 -10.06 -0.31 -6.45
N GLU A 136 -10.87 -1.37 -6.40
CA GLU A 136 -10.49 -2.68 -6.96
C GLU A 136 -10.19 -2.59 -8.45
N MET A 137 -11.03 -1.88 -9.19
CA MET A 137 -10.85 -1.71 -10.63
C MET A 137 -9.57 -0.95 -10.94
N LEU A 138 -9.31 0.12 -10.21
CA LEU A 138 -8.10 0.91 -10.37
C LEU A 138 -6.85 0.07 -10.11
N VAL A 139 -6.87 -0.72 -9.03
CA VAL A 139 -5.74 -1.58 -8.68
C VAL A 139 -5.54 -2.67 -9.72
N LYS A 140 -6.61 -3.34 -10.15
CA LYS A 140 -6.53 -4.42 -11.15
C LYS A 140 -6.00 -3.92 -12.49
N THR A 141 -6.31 -2.69 -12.86
CA THR A 141 -5.80 -2.08 -14.09
C THR A 141 -4.28 -1.98 -14.07
N HIS A 142 -3.68 -1.81 -12.91
CA HIS A 142 -2.25 -1.60 -12.75
C HIS A 142 -1.51 -2.81 -12.16
N ALA A 143 -2.21 -3.78 -11.61
CA ALA A 143 -1.61 -5.01 -11.09
C ALA A 143 -1.35 -5.97 -12.23
N LYS A 144 -0.26 -6.71 -12.12
CA LYS A 144 0.07 -7.77 -13.08
C LYS A 144 0.00 -9.12 -12.42
#